data_006f10177f0487788fecdc91ef61f6d5
#
_entry.id   006f10177f0487788fecdc91ef61f6d5
#
_cell.length_a   1.000
_cell.length_b   1.000
_cell.length_c   1.000
_cell.angle_alpha   90.00
_cell.angle_beta   90.00
_cell.angle_gamma   90.00
#
_symmetry.space_group_name_H-M   'P 1'
#
loop_
_entity.id
_entity.type
_entity.pdbx_description
1 polymer ?
#
loop_
_entity_poly.entity_id
_entity_poly.type
_entity_poly.pdbx_seq_one_letter_code
_entity_poly.pdbx_strand_id
1 'polypeptide(L)'
;NSGGFMKQESKQKKNVGTSVMGNDIETTQNTMHVLDENKVLKKSYEDVVYISQPFGATSLNTLAARALLFGLNPVPLKKARVLELGCSFGGNIISQALYYPEASFTGIDLSSSQIKMGNELITSMGLTNIHLIEKDILDIDESFGTFDYIIVHGIWSWVPDVVKDKILSICNKNLSDNGIAYVSYNTYPGWKRLEQYREIMQYAEQKELEMPLMERTLYTKNILKLVADTMGLDNRISQKASYKIDNIQNVLSSNDYYVAHEYLEPFNDPVYIHEFIKRANDQGCVYIGDVFLSRSFISWLPEDIHDNIAQLANDDYIAKEQYYDYIYDTQFRMSLLTKEKHSKKIVRNERVSIDVLSKLYYCSVVNTGIPSNMTDSIHIAIKEVMDRGDIFTVQDIVDHIHRKLPGYTIEMDRVYSRLLYLIIVDNLDMYAEPYERVAFEDNKVYIPQRFIDFISTIVEKEGSSYIGIGDMYNKVQQDIDNGFLFVIKQMVEPTTREKILAIMDDNITVQRHTRDNIDFIVPNKVYLEEILQRIRRLGFLHKIED
;
A
#
# COMPACT_ATOMS: atom_id res chain seq x y z
N ASN A 1 -56.55 34.65 -21.03
CA ASN A 1 -56.73 36.09 -21.23
C ASN A 1 -55.39 36.77 -20.99
N SER A 2 -54.77 37.10 -22.05
CA SER A 2 -54.40 38.39 -22.67
C SER A 2 -53.39 39.13 -21.80
N GLY A 3 -52.16 39.47 -22.18
CA GLY A 3 -51.75 39.98 -23.47
C GLY A 3 -51.01 41.29 -23.17
N GLY A 4 -49.86 41.55 -23.76
CA GLY A 4 -49.30 42.89 -23.74
C GLY A 4 -47.81 42.96 -23.99
N PHE A 5 -47.44 42.98 -25.25
CA PHE A 5 -46.14 43.45 -25.80
C PHE A 5 -45.91 44.92 -25.50
N MET A 6 -44.66 45.35 -25.27
CA MET A 6 -44.11 46.53 -25.90
C MET A 6 -42.58 46.50 -26.01
N LYS A 7 -42.13 46.96 -27.16
CA LYS A 7 -40.78 47.01 -27.73
C LYS A 7 -39.97 48.25 -27.30
N GLN A 8 -38.67 48.06 -27.36
CA GLN A 8 -37.61 48.95 -27.88
C GLN A 8 -37.36 50.31 -27.21
N GLU A 9 -36.12 50.54 -26.81
CA GLU A 9 -35.23 51.48 -27.51
C GLU A 9 -33.74 51.33 -27.08
N SER A 10 -32.90 51.34 -28.13
CA SER A 10 -31.44 51.31 -28.10
C SER A 10 -30.87 52.66 -27.67
N LYS A 11 -29.79 52.63 -26.86
CA LYS A 11 -28.74 53.69 -26.84
C LYS A 11 -27.37 53.08 -26.64
N GLN A 12 -26.56 53.14 -27.70
CA GLN A 12 -25.11 53.04 -27.68
C GLN A 12 -24.49 54.08 -26.75
N LYS A 13 -23.55 53.67 -25.89
CA LYS A 13 -22.46 54.55 -25.44
C LYS A 13 -21.22 53.69 -25.15
N LYS A 14 -20.24 53.89 -26.04
CA LYS A 14 -18.77 53.96 -25.87
C LYS A 14 -18.07 53.10 -24.80
N ASN A 15 -17.24 52.20 -25.35
CA ASN A 15 -16.05 51.63 -24.72
C ASN A 15 -15.15 52.71 -24.08
N VAL A 16 -14.83 52.54 -22.76
CA VAL A 16 -13.52 52.93 -22.20
C VAL A 16 -13.09 51.73 -21.36
N GLY A 17 -11.91 51.19 -21.66
CA GLY A 17 -11.35 49.99 -21.05
C GLY A 17 -11.08 50.12 -19.55
N THR A 18 -11.37 49.06 -18.86
CA THR A 18 -10.75 48.62 -17.61
C THR A 18 -10.74 47.09 -17.65
N SER A 19 -9.75 46.55 -18.28
CA SER A 19 -9.32 45.19 -18.06
C SER A 19 -8.01 45.25 -17.28
N VAL A 20 -7.81 44.21 -16.43
CA VAL A 20 -6.61 43.92 -15.63
C VAL A 20 -6.66 44.50 -14.22
N MET A 21 -7.50 43.91 -13.37
CA MET A 21 -7.30 43.81 -11.90
C MET A 21 -8.12 42.68 -11.25
N GLY A 22 -8.91 41.89 -11.98
CA GLY A 22 -9.72 40.82 -11.38
C GLY A 22 -8.98 39.50 -11.17
N ASN A 23 -8.08 39.15 -12.09
CA ASN A 23 -7.40 37.85 -12.04
C ASN A 23 -6.28 37.77 -11.00
N ASP A 24 -5.62 38.90 -10.69
CA ASP A 24 -4.50 38.91 -9.72
C ASP A 24 -5.00 38.84 -8.26
N ILE A 25 -6.19 39.33 -7.98
CA ILE A 25 -6.76 39.30 -6.63
C ILE A 25 -7.32 37.91 -6.31
N GLU A 26 -7.98 37.26 -7.26
CA GLU A 26 -8.49 35.89 -7.09
C GLU A 26 -7.34 34.88 -6.98
N THR A 27 -6.29 35.03 -7.78
CA THR A 27 -5.08 34.19 -7.72
C THR A 27 -4.33 34.40 -6.41
N THR A 28 -4.23 35.64 -5.94
CA THR A 28 -3.55 35.98 -4.68
C THR A 28 -4.36 35.49 -3.46
N GLN A 29 -5.67 35.59 -3.48
CA GLN A 29 -6.54 35.06 -2.41
C GLN A 29 -6.50 33.53 -2.37
N ASN A 30 -6.57 32.83 -3.50
CA ASN A 30 -6.43 31.38 -3.56
C ASN A 30 -5.05 30.91 -3.08
N THR A 31 -3.98 31.61 -3.45
CA THR A 31 -2.61 31.29 -3.00
C THR A 31 -2.46 31.52 -1.50
N MET A 32 -3.02 32.61 -0.93
CA MET A 32 -3.01 32.85 0.51
C MET A 32 -3.84 31.81 1.29
N HIS A 33 -4.98 31.38 0.76
CA HIS A 33 -5.81 30.34 1.38
C HIS A 33 -5.06 29.00 1.42
N VAL A 34 -4.44 28.59 0.32
CA VAL A 34 -3.62 27.36 0.23
C VAL A 34 -2.41 27.40 1.16
N LEU A 35 -1.76 28.56 1.31
CA LEU A 35 -0.65 28.73 2.25
C LEU A 35 -1.09 28.60 3.72
N ASP A 36 -2.30 29.03 4.04
CA ASP A 36 -2.85 28.86 5.40
C ASP A 36 -3.28 27.41 5.64
N GLU A 37 -3.86 26.73 4.66
CA GLU A 37 -4.19 25.30 4.71
C GLU A 37 -2.95 24.43 4.88
N ASN A 38 -1.87 24.69 4.13
CA ASN A 38 -0.60 23.98 4.28
C ASN A 38 0.05 24.19 5.67
N LYS A 39 -0.11 25.37 6.29
CA LYS A 39 0.37 25.59 7.67
C LYS A 39 -0.42 24.78 8.69
N VAL A 40 -1.73 24.66 8.52
CA VAL A 40 -2.59 23.82 9.39
C VAL A 40 -2.20 22.35 9.25
N LEU A 41 -2.02 21.87 8.02
CA LEU A 41 -1.57 20.51 7.75
C LEU A 41 -0.19 20.24 8.35
N LYS A 42 0.80 21.13 8.12
CA LYS A 42 2.14 20.98 8.69
C LYS A 42 2.11 20.85 10.21
N LYS A 43 1.31 21.68 10.89
CA LYS A 43 1.16 21.63 12.34
C LYS A 43 0.52 20.32 12.80
N SER A 44 -0.53 19.84 12.13
CA SER A 44 -1.19 18.57 12.44
C SER A 44 -0.20 17.40 12.37
N TYR A 45 0.62 17.33 11.32
CA TYR A 45 1.61 16.26 11.13
C TYR A 45 2.82 16.36 12.07
N GLU A 46 3.14 17.54 12.61
CA GLU A 46 4.21 17.71 13.62
C GLU A 46 3.74 17.29 15.03
N ASP A 47 2.44 17.40 15.32
CA ASP A 47 1.86 17.11 16.65
C ASP A 47 1.62 15.60 16.86
N VAL A 48 1.62 14.77 15.81
CA VAL A 48 1.32 13.33 15.89
C VAL A 48 2.44 12.51 15.27
N VAL A 49 3.14 11.75 16.09
CA VAL A 49 4.16 10.80 15.65
C VAL A 49 3.46 9.49 15.25
N TYR A 50 3.37 9.23 13.94
CA TYR A 50 2.94 7.94 13.41
C TYR A 50 4.13 7.02 13.17
N ILE A 51 3.98 5.74 13.48
CA ILE A 51 4.94 4.76 13.00
C ILE A 51 4.76 4.65 11.49
N SER A 52 5.78 5.03 10.74
CA SER A 52 5.79 4.90 9.27
C SER A 52 5.98 3.42 8.90
N GLN A 53 4.96 2.81 8.30
CA GLN A 53 4.91 1.38 8.04
C GLN A 53 5.27 1.06 6.57
N PRO A 54 5.88 -0.09 6.31
CA PRO A 54 5.96 -0.63 4.97
C PRO A 54 4.58 -1.14 4.51
N PHE A 55 4.29 -0.95 3.23
CA PHE A 55 3.04 -1.39 2.59
C PHE A 55 3.34 -2.33 1.42
N GLY A 56 2.93 -3.58 1.50
CA GLY A 56 3.17 -4.57 0.44
C GLY A 56 2.59 -4.17 -0.92
N ALA A 57 1.49 -3.41 -0.93
CA ALA A 57 0.88 -2.88 -2.14
C ALA A 57 1.77 -1.86 -2.88
N THR A 58 2.71 -1.21 -2.20
CA THR A 58 3.67 -0.26 -2.79
C THR A 58 5.01 -0.90 -3.12
N SER A 59 5.18 -2.21 -2.88
CA SER A 59 6.39 -2.92 -3.25
C SER A 59 6.67 -2.76 -4.74
N LEU A 60 7.90 -2.35 -5.08
CA LEU A 60 8.32 -2.21 -6.48
C LEU A 60 8.02 -3.47 -7.29
N ASN A 61 8.24 -4.63 -6.67
CA ASN A 61 8.02 -5.92 -7.28
C ASN A 61 6.54 -6.18 -7.59
N THR A 62 5.65 -5.81 -6.67
CA THR A 62 4.20 -5.85 -6.89
C THR A 62 3.78 -4.89 -7.99
N LEU A 63 4.25 -3.64 -7.98
CA LEU A 63 3.91 -2.63 -8.99
C LEU A 63 4.36 -3.08 -10.39
N ALA A 64 5.58 -3.59 -10.50
CA ALA A 64 6.10 -4.12 -11.77
C ALA A 64 5.30 -5.33 -12.27
N ALA A 65 4.96 -6.28 -11.39
CA ALA A 65 4.14 -7.44 -11.76
C ALA A 65 2.75 -7.04 -12.25
N ARG A 66 2.11 -6.06 -11.60
CA ARG A 66 0.82 -5.52 -12.07
C ARG A 66 0.95 -4.86 -13.43
N ALA A 67 1.99 -4.04 -13.64
CA ALA A 67 2.25 -3.40 -14.93
C ALA A 67 2.46 -4.43 -16.07
N LEU A 68 3.22 -5.50 -15.81
CA LEU A 68 3.39 -6.62 -16.76
C LEU A 68 2.05 -7.29 -17.07
N LEU A 69 1.23 -7.56 -16.06
CA LEU A 69 -0.08 -8.18 -16.23
C LEU A 69 -1.00 -7.36 -17.14
N PHE A 70 -0.92 -6.03 -17.05
CA PHE A 70 -1.68 -5.10 -17.89
C PHE A 70 -1.00 -4.80 -19.24
N GLY A 71 0.03 -5.55 -19.64
CA GLY A 71 0.65 -5.45 -20.97
C GLY A 71 1.74 -4.36 -21.10
N LEU A 72 2.19 -3.78 -19.99
CA LEU A 72 3.26 -2.80 -19.96
C LEU A 72 4.63 -3.48 -19.74
N ASN A 73 5.69 -2.73 -19.97
CA ASN A 73 7.07 -3.19 -19.75
C ASN A 73 7.76 -2.23 -18.77
N PRO A 74 7.59 -2.43 -17.45
CA PRO A 74 8.15 -1.55 -16.42
C PRO A 74 9.67 -1.61 -16.39
N VAL A 75 10.28 -0.59 -15.78
CA VAL A 75 11.74 -0.55 -15.58
C VAL A 75 12.15 -1.65 -14.59
N PRO A 76 13.25 -2.40 -14.86
CA PRO A 76 13.78 -3.41 -13.94
C PRO A 76 14.12 -2.84 -12.56
N LEU A 77 13.88 -3.61 -11.50
CA LEU A 77 13.92 -3.12 -10.12
C LEU A 77 15.32 -2.81 -9.61
N LYS A 78 16.31 -3.58 -10.04
CA LYS A 78 17.69 -3.56 -9.50
C LYS A 78 18.32 -2.16 -9.48
N LYS A 79 18.02 -1.32 -10.48
CA LYS A 79 18.56 0.04 -10.64
C LYS A 79 17.46 1.10 -10.77
N ALA A 80 16.29 0.80 -10.26
CA ALA A 80 15.15 1.70 -10.33
C ALA A 80 15.40 2.98 -9.52
N ARG A 81 14.86 4.09 -10.03
CA ARG A 81 14.80 5.38 -9.34
C ARG A 81 13.39 5.54 -8.79
N VAL A 82 13.28 5.69 -7.48
CA VAL A 82 12.01 5.68 -6.75
C VAL A 82 11.80 7.01 -6.07
N LEU A 83 10.60 7.57 -6.19
CA LEU A 83 10.14 8.75 -5.46
C LEU A 83 8.92 8.40 -4.62
N GLU A 84 8.92 8.74 -3.34
CA GLU A 84 7.74 8.73 -2.49
C GLU A 84 7.36 10.14 -2.08
N LEU A 85 6.11 10.53 -2.35
CA LEU A 85 5.52 11.81 -1.94
C LEU A 85 4.78 11.60 -0.61
N GLY A 86 5.13 12.40 0.41
CA GLY A 86 4.59 12.25 1.77
C GLY A 86 5.18 11.02 2.47
N CYS A 87 6.50 10.93 2.54
CA CYS A 87 7.21 9.75 3.02
C CYS A 87 7.30 9.63 4.55
N SER A 88 6.92 10.67 5.31
CA SER A 88 7.08 10.69 6.76
C SER A 88 8.53 10.35 7.18
N PHE A 89 8.75 9.38 8.05
CA PHE A 89 10.08 8.88 8.44
C PHE A 89 10.76 7.99 7.40
N GLY A 90 10.13 7.74 6.25
CA GLY A 90 10.63 6.86 5.19
C GLY A 90 10.38 5.36 5.41
N GLY A 91 9.56 4.97 6.39
CA GLY A 91 9.34 3.56 6.75
C GLY A 91 8.84 2.69 5.59
N ASN A 92 8.12 3.26 4.65
CA ASN A 92 7.63 2.53 3.49
C ASN A 92 8.73 2.24 2.44
N ILE A 93 9.78 3.05 2.35
CA ILE A 93 10.84 2.89 1.34
C ILE A 93 12.18 2.44 1.91
N ILE A 94 12.42 2.59 3.22
CA ILE A 94 13.69 2.17 3.86
C ILE A 94 13.93 0.66 3.69
N SER A 95 12.91 -0.17 3.96
CA SER A 95 13.04 -1.62 3.78
C SER A 95 13.32 -1.99 2.32
N GLN A 96 12.69 -1.33 1.37
CA GLN A 96 12.95 -1.56 -0.05
C GLN A 96 14.38 -1.15 -0.45
N ALA A 97 14.89 -0.01 0.09
CA ALA A 97 16.27 0.40 -0.13
C ALA A 97 17.29 -0.62 0.40
N LEU A 98 16.99 -1.28 1.51
CA LEU A 98 17.81 -2.35 2.06
C LEU A 98 17.94 -3.55 1.10
N TYR A 99 16.83 -3.97 0.48
CA TYR A 99 16.80 -5.13 -0.43
C TYR A 99 17.28 -4.82 -1.85
N TYR A 100 17.18 -3.56 -2.30
CA TYR A 100 17.61 -3.11 -3.64
C TYR A 100 18.75 -2.09 -3.53
N PRO A 101 19.98 -2.52 -3.14
CA PRO A 101 21.09 -1.60 -2.84
C PRO A 101 21.61 -0.82 -4.06
N GLU A 102 21.35 -1.26 -5.29
CA GLU A 102 21.71 -0.55 -6.53
C GLU A 102 20.61 0.39 -7.04
N ALA A 103 19.38 0.29 -6.51
CA ALA A 103 18.30 1.23 -6.78
C ALA A 103 18.48 2.50 -5.92
N SER A 104 17.89 3.61 -6.33
CA SER A 104 17.92 4.87 -5.59
C SER A 104 16.54 5.27 -5.12
N PHE A 105 16.44 5.71 -3.87
CA PHE A 105 15.18 6.08 -3.25
C PHE A 105 15.23 7.53 -2.78
N THR A 106 14.20 8.29 -3.11
CA THR A 106 14.00 9.66 -2.65
C THR A 106 12.63 9.75 -2.00
N GLY A 107 12.58 10.19 -0.75
CA GLY A 107 11.34 10.51 -0.06
C GLY A 107 11.22 12.00 0.17
N ILE A 108 10.03 12.57 0.04
CA ILE A 108 9.76 13.97 0.41
C ILE A 108 8.61 14.06 1.39
N ASP A 109 8.72 14.99 2.32
CA ASP A 109 7.65 15.33 3.27
C ASP A 109 7.76 16.80 3.69
N LEU A 110 6.66 17.39 4.16
CA LEU A 110 6.61 18.75 4.73
C LEU A 110 7.16 18.81 6.15
N SER A 111 7.14 17.69 6.88
CA SER A 111 7.54 17.64 8.28
C SER A 111 9.06 17.57 8.43
N SER A 112 9.65 18.68 8.84
CA SER A 112 11.07 18.83 9.12
C SER A 112 11.56 17.84 10.19
N SER A 113 10.76 17.62 11.24
CA SER A 113 11.10 16.72 12.34
C SER A 113 11.13 15.26 11.90
N GLN A 114 10.17 14.82 11.10
CA GLN A 114 10.09 13.46 10.59
C GLN A 114 11.22 13.18 9.58
N ILE A 115 11.49 14.10 8.67
CA ILE A 115 12.61 14.00 7.71
C ILE A 115 13.97 13.92 8.42
N LYS A 116 14.18 14.77 9.43
CA LYS A 116 15.41 14.73 10.22
C LYS A 116 15.60 13.39 10.91
N MET A 117 14.59 12.93 11.63
CA MET A 117 14.63 11.64 12.34
C MET A 117 14.80 10.47 11.37
N GLY A 118 14.08 10.47 10.25
CA GLY A 118 14.22 9.44 9.21
C GLY A 118 15.65 9.36 8.66
N ASN A 119 16.29 10.50 8.36
CA ASN A 119 17.67 10.53 7.91
C ASN A 119 18.67 10.09 9.00
N GLU A 120 18.42 10.36 10.27
CA GLU A 120 19.23 9.85 11.40
C GLU A 120 19.15 8.31 11.47
N LEU A 121 17.95 7.73 11.30
CA LEU A 121 17.76 6.28 11.23
C LEU A 121 18.48 5.68 10.01
N ILE A 122 18.30 6.26 8.81
CA ILE A 122 18.99 5.83 7.57
C ILE A 122 20.51 5.82 7.75
N THR A 123 21.07 6.87 8.35
CA THR A 123 22.50 6.97 8.65
C THR A 123 22.94 5.85 9.61
N SER A 124 22.14 5.58 10.66
CA SER A 124 22.43 4.52 11.63
C SER A 124 22.37 3.11 11.01
N MET A 125 21.56 2.92 9.97
CA MET A 125 21.45 1.69 9.19
C MET A 125 22.58 1.53 8.16
N GLY A 126 23.40 2.56 7.94
CA GLY A 126 24.45 2.54 6.91
C GLY A 126 23.92 2.53 5.47
N LEU A 127 22.67 2.91 5.24
CA LEU A 127 22.10 2.97 3.90
C LEU A 127 22.55 4.24 3.15
N THR A 128 23.05 4.07 1.92
CA THR A 128 23.57 5.17 1.09
C THR A 128 22.75 5.45 -0.16
N ASN A 129 21.76 4.62 -0.43
CA ASN A 129 20.93 4.68 -1.63
C ASN A 129 19.51 5.26 -1.39
N ILE A 130 19.31 5.87 -0.22
CA ILE A 130 18.06 6.52 0.15
C ILE A 130 18.31 7.88 0.79
N HIS A 131 17.48 8.88 0.42
CA HIS A 131 17.53 10.24 0.95
C HIS A 131 16.13 10.77 1.19
N LEU A 132 15.89 11.33 2.38
CA LEU A 132 14.65 12.03 2.69
C LEU A 132 14.90 13.53 2.67
N ILE A 133 13.97 14.30 2.05
CA ILE A 133 14.11 15.73 1.79
C ILE A 133 12.86 16.45 2.31
N GLU A 134 13.05 17.45 3.18
CA GLU A 134 11.98 18.40 3.54
C GLU A 134 11.65 19.25 2.32
N LYS A 135 10.45 19.06 1.75
CA LYS A 135 10.03 19.79 0.56
C LYS A 135 8.51 19.79 0.41
N ASP A 136 7.96 20.94 0.01
CA ASP A 136 6.57 21.04 -0.41
C ASP A 136 6.39 20.37 -1.79
N ILE A 137 5.34 19.56 -1.93
CA ILE A 137 4.95 18.94 -3.21
C ILE A 137 4.74 20.01 -4.29
N LEU A 138 4.22 21.18 -3.94
CA LEU A 138 4.01 22.28 -4.87
C LEU A 138 5.31 22.82 -5.49
N ASP A 139 6.45 22.68 -4.82
CA ASP A 139 7.76 23.13 -5.27
C ASP A 139 8.51 22.10 -6.16
N ILE A 140 7.89 20.97 -6.49
CA ILE A 140 8.49 19.97 -7.37
C ILE A 140 8.20 20.33 -8.82
N ASP A 141 9.23 20.50 -9.61
CA ASP A 141 9.16 20.67 -11.05
C ASP A 141 9.93 19.56 -11.80
N GLU A 142 10.01 19.65 -13.11
CA GLU A 142 10.71 18.67 -13.93
C GLU A 142 12.22 18.58 -13.64
N SER A 143 12.83 19.64 -13.09
CA SER A 143 14.26 19.67 -12.73
C SER A 143 14.56 18.86 -11.47
N PHE A 144 13.54 18.52 -10.67
CA PHE A 144 13.70 17.69 -9.47
C PHE A 144 14.21 16.28 -9.79
N GLY A 145 13.92 15.78 -10.98
CA GLY A 145 14.41 14.49 -11.46
C GLY A 145 13.36 13.65 -12.17
N THR A 146 13.82 12.52 -12.69
CA THR A 146 12.97 11.53 -13.36
C THR A 146 13.06 10.21 -12.62
N PHE A 147 11.89 9.62 -12.33
CA PHE A 147 11.74 8.43 -11.50
C PHE A 147 11.05 7.31 -12.27
N ASP A 148 11.42 6.08 -11.98
CA ASP A 148 10.87 4.89 -12.62
C ASP A 148 9.62 4.39 -11.88
N TYR A 149 9.57 4.65 -10.56
CA TYR A 149 8.41 4.40 -9.72
C TYR A 149 8.14 5.63 -8.86
N ILE A 150 6.88 6.10 -8.87
CA ILE A 150 6.42 7.19 -8.01
C ILE A 150 5.32 6.64 -7.12
N ILE A 151 5.48 6.78 -5.80
CA ILE A 151 4.58 6.26 -4.78
C ILE A 151 3.92 7.43 -4.06
N VAL A 152 2.59 7.43 -4.02
CA VAL A 152 1.76 8.38 -3.28
C VAL A 152 0.77 7.58 -2.44
N HIS A 153 1.15 7.26 -1.20
CA HIS A 153 0.33 6.43 -0.32
C HIS A 153 -0.21 7.23 0.86
N GLY A 154 -1.54 7.25 1.00
CA GLY A 154 -2.21 7.90 2.13
C GLY A 154 -2.13 9.44 2.12
N ILE A 155 -1.96 10.08 0.96
CA ILE A 155 -1.78 11.54 0.85
C ILE A 155 -2.89 12.20 0.04
N TRP A 156 -3.25 11.65 -1.13
CA TRP A 156 -4.05 12.33 -2.14
C TRP A 156 -5.41 12.83 -1.63
N SER A 157 -6.11 12.08 -0.80
CA SER A 157 -7.40 12.49 -0.23
C SER A 157 -7.31 13.51 0.90
N TRP A 158 -6.11 13.75 1.42
CA TRP A 158 -5.86 14.55 2.62
C TRP A 158 -5.26 15.93 2.32
N VAL A 159 -5.14 16.27 1.06
CA VAL A 159 -4.51 17.52 0.61
C VAL A 159 -5.49 18.35 -0.24
N PRO A 160 -5.28 19.70 -0.31
CA PRO A 160 -6.10 20.58 -1.15
C PRO A 160 -6.03 20.22 -2.64
N ASP A 161 -7.03 20.64 -3.41
CA ASP A 161 -7.15 20.34 -4.84
C ASP A 161 -5.94 20.73 -5.67
N VAL A 162 -5.33 21.87 -5.38
CA VAL A 162 -4.11 22.33 -6.08
C VAL A 162 -2.95 21.35 -5.87
N VAL A 163 -2.83 20.77 -4.68
CA VAL A 163 -1.81 19.76 -4.37
C VAL A 163 -2.14 18.43 -5.04
N LYS A 164 -3.43 18.04 -5.09
CA LYS A 164 -3.88 16.85 -5.82
C LYS A 164 -3.52 16.91 -7.30
N ASP A 165 -3.77 18.05 -7.96
CA ASP A 165 -3.40 18.26 -9.36
C ASP A 165 -1.88 18.25 -9.56
N LYS A 166 -1.15 18.85 -8.62
CA LYS A 166 0.30 18.82 -8.63
C LYS A 166 0.87 17.41 -8.51
N ILE A 167 0.32 16.57 -7.62
CA ILE A 167 0.68 15.16 -7.49
C ILE A 167 0.52 14.45 -8.84
N LEU A 168 -0.64 14.59 -9.49
CA LEU A 168 -0.89 13.94 -10.78
C LEU A 168 0.02 14.49 -11.88
N SER A 169 0.32 15.80 -11.85
CA SER A 169 1.31 16.40 -12.76
C SER A 169 2.71 15.82 -12.56
N ILE A 170 3.15 15.59 -11.31
CA ILE A 170 4.42 14.92 -10.99
C ILE A 170 4.40 13.47 -11.51
N CYS A 171 3.29 12.74 -11.34
CA CYS A 171 3.11 11.39 -11.86
C CYS A 171 3.19 11.31 -13.40
N ASN A 172 3.09 12.42 -14.12
CA ASN A 172 3.34 12.51 -15.55
C ASN A 172 4.74 13.04 -15.87
N LYS A 173 5.07 14.23 -15.36
CA LYS A 173 6.26 14.98 -15.75
C LYS A 173 7.55 14.40 -15.22
N ASN A 174 7.54 13.94 -13.97
CA ASN A 174 8.70 13.34 -13.31
C ASN A 174 8.75 11.80 -13.42
N LEU A 175 7.81 11.18 -14.11
CA LEU A 175 7.84 9.75 -14.39
C LEU A 175 8.72 9.47 -15.60
N SER A 176 9.51 8.40 -15.58
CA SER A 176 10.26 7.93 -16.73
C SER A 176 9.34 7.35 -17.81
N ASP A 177 9.89 7.09 -18.98
CA ASP A 177 9.11 6.67 -20.15
C ASP A 177 8.29 5.40 -19.93
N ASN A 178 8.84 4.42 -19.22
CA ASN A 178 8.17 3.17 -18.85
C ASN A 178 7.87 3.12 -17.34
N GLY A 179 7.81 4.27 -16.69
CA GLY A 179 7.57 4.38 -15.26
C GLY A 179 6.12 4.08 -14.88
N ILE A 180 5.96 3.71 -13.62
CA ILE A 180 4.68 3.40 -12.98
C ILE A 180 4.50 4.31 -11.77
N ALA A 181 3.37 4.98 -11.69
CA ALA A 181 2.97 5.74 -10.52
C ALA A 181 1.84 4.99 -9.77
N TYR A 182 1.94 4.99 -8.47
CA TYR A 182 0.94 4.46 -7.55
C TYR A 182 0.32 5.61 -6.77
N VAL A 183 -1.00 5.72 -6.78
CA VAL A 183 -1.74 6.71 -5.99
C VAL A 183 -2.87 6.03 -5.24
N SER A 184 -2.87 6.14 -3.91
CA SER A 184 -3.98 5.68 -3.09
C SER A 184 -4.88 6.84 -2.67
N TYR A 185 -6.16 6.55 -2.55
CA TYR A 185 -7.16 7.55 -2.17
C TYR A 185 -8.42 6.90 -1.59
N ASN A 186 -9.09 7.67 -0.73
CA ASN A 186 -10.41 7.33 -0.24
C ASN A 186 -11.43 7.47 -1.36
N THR A 187 -12.37 6.53 -1.49
CA THR A 187 -13.31 6.50 -2.60
C THR A 187 -14.75 6.28 -2.17
N TYR A 188 -15.65 6.82 -2.98
CA TYR A 188 -17.07 6.57 -2.89
C TYR A 188 -17.46 5.31 -3.71
N PRO A 189 -18.53 4.57 -3.31
CA PRO A 189 -19.52 4.94 -2.28
C PRO A 189 -19.11 4.59 -0.83
N GLY A 190 -18.10 3.74 -0.62
CA GLY A 190 -17.83 3.19 0.71
C GLY A 190 -17.53 4.24 1.78
N TRP A 191 -16.83 5.33 1.43
CA TRP A 191 -16.56 6.41 2.36
C TRP A 191 -17.82 7.15 2.86
N LYS A 192 -18.91 7.21 2.08
CA LYS A 192 -20.17 7.81 2.56
C LYS A 192 -20.69 7.15 3.83
N ARG A 193 -20.40 5.87 3.99
CA ARG A 193 -20.73 5.14 5.21
C ARG A 193 -19.92 5.63 6.42
N LEU A 194 -18.66 5.99 6.22
CA LEU A 194 -17.74 6.42 7.27
C LEU A 194 -17.89 7.91 7.60
N GLU A 195 -18.30 8.73 6.66
CA GLU A 195 -18.49 10.18 6.81
C GLU A 195 -19.39 10.52 8.00
N GLN A 196 -20.48 9.79 8.20
CA GLN A 196 -21.39 10.04 9.32
C GLN A 196 -20.71 9.92 10.69
N TYR A 197 -19.71 9.05 10.85
CA TYR A 197 -18.96 8.90 12.11
C TYR A 197 -17.95 10.02 12.27
N ARG A 198 -17.29 10.38 11.18
CA ARG A 198 -16.41 11.53 11.10
C ARG A 198 -17.15 12.83 11.46
N GLU A 199 -18.33 13.06 10.89
CA GLU A 199 -19.19 14.21 11.19
C GLU A 199 -19.57 14.28 12.67
N ILE A 200 -19.96 13.14 13.29
CA ILE A 200 -20.26 13.08 14.73
C ILE A 200 -19.04 13.46 15.55
N MET A 201 -17.86 12.91 15.24
CA MET A 201 -16.63 13.19 15.99
C MET A 201 -16.19 14.64 15.81
N GLN A 202 -16.20 15.17 14.59
CA GLN A 202 -15.85 16.57 14.31
C GLN A 202 -16.84 17.54 14.94
N TYR A 203 -18.14 17.23 14.95
CA TYR A 203 -19.12 18.06 15.67
C TYR A 203 -18.83 18.09 17.18
N ALA A 204 -18.46 16.94 17.76
CA ALA A 204 -18.16 16.84 19.17
C ALA A 204 -16.87 17.60 19.53
N GLU A 205 -15.82 17.52 18.70
CA GLU A 205 -14.53 18.17 18.99
C GLU A 205 -14.55 19.70 18.88
N GLN A 206 -15.52 20.31 18.16
CA GLN A 206 -15.60 21.77 17.97
C GLN A 206 -15.56 22.56 19.27
N LYS A 207 -15.95 21.98 20.39
CA LYS A 207 -15.96 22.60 21.71
C LYS A 207 -14.64 22.39 22.47
N GLU A 208 -13.77 21.54 21.99
CA GLU A 208 -12.60 21.04 22.69
C GLU A 208 -11.30 21.19 21.87
N LEU A 209 -11.30 22.13 20.91
CA LEU A 209 -10.15 22.35 20.00
C LEU A 209 -8.86 22.75 20.69
N GLU A 210 -8.92 23.26 21.94
CA GLU A 210 -7.75 23.60 22.73
C GLU A 210 -7.08 22.36 23.38
N MET A 211 -7.78 21.21 23.44
CA MET A 211 -7.19 19.97 23.93
C MET A 211 -6.16 19.41 22.95
N PRO A 212 -5.12 18.71 23.44
CA PRO A 212 -4.22 17.92 22.61
C PRO A 212 -4.99 16.90 21.76
N LEU A 213 -4.53 16.65 20.54
CA LEU A 213 -5.24 15.78 19.56
C LEU A 213 -5.61 14.40 20.13
N MET A 214 -4.72 13.76 20.89
CA MET A 214 -5.00 12.44 21.47
C MET A 214 -6.10 12.49 22.53
N GLU A 215 -6.17 13.55 23.33
CA GLU A 215 -7.24 13.74 24.29
C GLU A 215 -8.58 13.99 23.60
N ARG A 216 -8.59 14.80 22.53
CA ARG A 216 -9.77 15.01 21.67
C ARG A 216 -10.23 13.70 21.04
N THR A 217 -9.31 12.87 20.58
CA THR A 217 -9.61 11.56 19.99
C THR A 217 -10.33 10.67 21.00
N LEU A 218 -9.82 10.57 22.22
CA LEU A 218 -10.45 9.79 23.29
C LEU A 218 -11.82 10.36 23.67
N TYR A 219 -11.93 11.69 23.77
CA TYR A 219 -13.21 12.37 24.05
C TYR A 219 -14.25 12.05 22.96
N THR A 220 -13.90 12.20 21.68
CA THR A 220 -14.82 11.95 20.56
C THR A 220 -15.17 10.47 20.41
N LYS A 221 -14.25 9.54 20.70
CA LYS A 221 -14.56 8.09 20.81
C LYS A 221 -15.60 7.82 21.90
N ASN A 222 -15.50 8.48 23.06
CA ASN A 222 -16.50 8.36 24.13
C ASN A 222 -17.88 8.86 23.70
N ILE A 223 -17.94 9.93 22.90
CA ILE A 223 -19.21 10.40 22.30
C ILE A 223 -19.78 9.37 21.32
N LEU A 224 -18.96 8.81 20.43
CA LEU A 224 -19.39 7.72 19.53
C LEU A 224 -19.92 6.52 20.32
N LYS A 225 -19.23 6.14 21.40
CA LYS A 225 -19.65 5.06 22.26
C LYS A 225 -21.03 5.35 22.87
N LEU A 226 -21.25 6.55 23.41
CA LEU A 226 -22.53 6.98 23.96
C LEU A 226 -23.65 6.88 22.92
N VAL A 227 -23.37 7.30 21.66
CA VAL A 227 -24.34 7.21 20.54
C VAL A 227 -24.68 5.75 20.27
N ALA A 228 -23.70 4.85 20.17
CA ALA A 228 -23.93 3.43 19.93
C ALA A 228 -24.70 2.76 21.09
N ASP A 229 -24.31 3.02 22.31
CA ASP A 229 -24.96 2.47 23.51
C ASP A 229 -26.44 2.92 23.58
N THR A 230 -26.72 4.19 23.27
CA THR A 230 -28.09 4.74 23.25
C THR A 230 -28.94 4.10 22.15
N MET A 231 -28.37 3.91 20.95
CA MET A 231 -29.03 3.19 19.85
C MET A 231 -29.39 1.76 20.23
N GLY A 232 -28.54 1.09 21.04
CA GLY A 232 -28.75 -0.27 21.50
C GLY A 232 -29.88 -0.43 22.52
N LEU A 233 -30.25 0.63 23.23
CA LEU A 233 -31.31 0.60 24.25
C LEU A 233 -32.73 0.53 23.70
N ASP A 234 -32.97 1.03 22.48
CA ASP A 234 -34.31 1.01 21.85
C ASP A 234 -34.35 -0.07 20.76
N ASN A 235 -35.13 -1.11 20.96
CA ASN A 235 -35.29 -2.23 20.01
C ASN A 235 -35.72 -1.78 18.61
N ARG A 236 -36.48 -0.69 18.49
CA ARG A 236 -36.93 -0.15 17.18
C ARG A 236 -35.77 0.52 16.43
N ILE A 237 -34.85 1.14 17.18
CA ILE A 237 -33.66 1.78 16.63
C ILE A 237 -32.60 0.72 16.35
N SER A 238 -32.33 -0.18 17.29
CA SER A 238 -31.26 -1.18 17.19
C SER A 238 -31.43 -2.12 16.00
N GLN A 239 -32.65 -2.54 15.67
CA GLN A 239 -32.91 -3.36 14.47
C GLN A 239 -32.59 -2.64 13.16
N LYS A 240 -32.80 -1.32 13.10
CA LYS A 240 -32.49 -0.50 11.92
C LYS A 240 -31.05 0.01 11.91
N ALA A 241 -30.41 0.05 13.07
CA ALA A 241 -29.12 0.67 13.27
C ALA A 241 -28.01 -0.35 13.59
N SER A 242 -28.27 -1.67 13.57
CA SER A 242 -27.28 -2.70 13.89
C SER A 242 -25.96 -2.49 13.13
N TYR A 243 -26.08 -2.24 11.82
CA TYR A 243 -24.94 -1.94 10.97
C TYR A 243 -24.15 -0.68 11.43
N LYS A 244 -24.82 0.38 11.88
CA LYS A 244 -24.16 1.58 12.42
C LYS A 244 -23.44 1.28 13.73
N ILE A 245 -24.06 0.51 14.60
CA ILE A 245 -23.48 0.08 15.88
C ILE A 245 -22.21 -0.73 15.62
N ASP A 246 -22.25 -1.70 14.70
CA ASP A 246 -21.09 -2.52 14.33
C ASP A 246 -19.94 -1.66 13.77
N ASN A 247 -20.22 -0.70 12.89
CA ASN A 247 -19.19 0.21 12.38
C ASN A 247 -18.61 1.11 13.47
N ILE A 248 -19.44 1.63 14.38
CA ILE A 248 -18.94 2.40 15.53
C ILE A 248 -18.02 1.51 16.40
N GLN A 249 -18.38 0.26 16.64
CA GLN A 249 -17.52 -0.66 17.41
C GLN A 249 -16.16 -0.87 16.69
N ASN A 250 -16.15 -0.95 15.37
CA ASN A 250 -14.90 -1.01 14.60
C ASN A 250 -14.04 0.24 14.80
N VAL A 251 -14.63 1.44 14.78
CA VAL A 251 -13.91 2.70 15.08
C VAL A 251 -13.37 2.69 16.51
N LEU A 252 -14.20 2.28 17.49
CA LEU A 252 -13.81 2.26 18.90
C LEU A 252 -12.67 1.28 19.19
N SER A 253 -12.62 0.15 18.48
CA SER A 253 -11.56 -0.87 18.63
C SER A 253 -10.29 -0.52 17.87
N SER A 254 -10.33 0.45 16.97
CA SER A 254 -9.17 0.90 16.19
C SER A 254 -8.19 1.68 17.06
N ASN A 255 -6.90 1.65 16.68
CA ASN A 255 -5.86 2.42 17.33
C ASN A 255 -6.17 3.92 17.34
N ASP A 256 -5.92 4.61 18.44
CA ASP A 256 -6.30 6.01 18.61
C ASP A 256 -5.58 6.95 17.64
N TYR A 257 -4.34 6.67 17.25
CA TYR A 257 -3.62 7.43 16.22
C TYR A 257 -4.28 7.28 14.84
N TYR A 258 -4.69 6.06 14.49
CA TYR A 258 -5.45 5.82 13.26
C TYR A 258 -6.77 6.59 13.27
N VAL A 259 -7.51 6.56 14.39
CA VAL A 259 -8.79 7.28 14.53
C VAL A 259 -8.59 8.79 14.45
N ALA A 260 -7.55 9.33 15.11
CA ALA A 260 -7.21 10.74 15.02
C ALA A 260 -7.01 11.18 13.56
N HIS A 261 -6.24 10.41 12.80
CA HIS A 261 -5.96 10.70 11.40
C HIS A 261 -7.21 10.56 10.51
N GLU A 262 -7.91 9.41 10.56
CA GLU A 262 -9.03 9.13 9.66
C GLU A 262 -10.26 10.00 9.92
N TYR A 263 -10.50 10.39 11.19
CA TYR A 263 -11.76 11.00 11.58
C TYR A 263 -11.67 12.45 12.07
N LEU A 264 -10.49 12.92 12.49
CA LEU A 264 -10.32 14.28 13.02
C LEU A 264 -9.46 15.20 12.15
N GLU A 265 -8.74 14.68 11.14
CA GLU A 265 -8.03 15.52 10.18
C GLU A 265 -9.00 16.51 9.47
N PRO A 266 -8.59 17.78 9.28
CA PRO A 266 -9.46 18.80 8.69
C PRO A 266 -9.87 18.47 7.25
N PHE A 267 -8.97 17.87 6.48
CA PHE A 267 -9.22 17.47 5.10
C PHE A 267 -9.46 15.98 5.01
N ASN A 268 -10.47 15.58 4.28
CA ASN A 268 -10.69 14.27 3.71
C ASN A 268 -11.67 14.44 2.56
N ASP A 269 -11.20 14.19 1.35
CA ASP A 269 -11.98 14.40 0.13
C ASP A 269 -11.97 13.12 -0.71
N PRO A 270 -12.85 12.16 -0.38
CA PRO A 270 -13.06 10.97 -1.19
C PRO A 270 -13.67 11.31 -2.53
N VAL A 271 -13.28 10.57 -3.57
CA VAL A 271 -13.80 10.76 -4.93
C VAL A 271 -14.30 9.45 -5.51
N TYR A 272 -15.16 9.51 -6.52
CA TYR A 272 -15.47 8.34 -7.35
C TYR A 272 -14.30 8.01 -8.27
N ILE A 273 -14.12 6.72 -8.63
CA ILE A 273 -13.04 6.32 -9.53
C ILE A 273 -13.08 7.05 -10.88
N HIS A 274 -14.26 7.28 -11.44
CA HIS A 274 -14.39 7.98 -12.72
C HIS A 274 -13.94 9.45 -12.63
N GLU A 275 -14.13 10.12 -11.48
CA GLU A 275 -13.65 11.47 -11.22
C GLU A 275 -12.13 11.50 -11.08
N PHE A 276 -11.56 10.54 -10.32
CA PHE A 276 -10.10 10.39 -10.19
C PHE A 276 -9.44 10.16 -11.55
N ILE A 277 -9.95 9.22 -12.35
CA ILE A 277 -9.37 8.90 -13.67
C ILE A 277 -9.47 10.10 -14.61
N LYS A 278 -10.62 10.82 -14.61
CA LYS A 278 -10.75 12.05 -15.40
C LYS A 278 -9.68 13.06 -15.02
N ARG A 279 -9.49 13.31 -13.71
CA ARG A 279 -8.49 14.25 -13.21
C ARG A 279 -7.06 13.83 -13.56
N ALA A 280 -6.76 12.52 -13.50
CA ALA A 280 -5.47 11.98 -13.93
C ALA A 280 -5.23 12.17 -15.43
N ASN A 281 -6.25 11.93 -16.26
CA ASN A 281 -6.18 12.15 -17.72
C ASN A 281 -5.96 13.64 -18.06
N ASP A 282 -6.61 14.56 -17.33
CA ASP A 282 -6.42 16.00 -17.51
C ASP A 282 -4.96 16.43 -17.23
N GLN A 283 -4.19 15.66 -16.45
CA GLN A 283 -2.77 15.85 -16.18
C GLN A 283 -1.83 15.00 -17.06
N GLY A 284 -2.35 14.31 -18.08
CA GLY A 284 -1.58 13.50 -19.03
C GLY A 284 -1.15 12.12 -18.51
N CYS A 285 -1.79 11.65 -17.43
CA CYS A 285 -1.66 10.28 -16.95
C CYS A 285 -2.76 9.40 -17.55
N VAL A 286 -2.49 8.11 -17.69
CA VAL A 286 -3.50 7.11 -18.02
C VAL A 286 -3.57 6.06 -16.90
N TYR A 287 -4.79 5.69 -16.53
CA TYR A 287 -5.06 4.65 -15.56
C TYR A 287 -4.71 3.27 -16.14
N ILE A 288 -3.97 2.47 -15.39
CA ILE A 288 -3.61 1.09 -15.75
C ILE A 288 -4.65 0.12 -15.21
N GLY A 289 -4.85 0.13 -13.92
CA GLY A 289 -5.71 -0.73 -13.12
C GLY A 289 -5.45 -0.51 -11.63
N ASP A 290 -6.11 -1.27 -10.77
CA ASP A 290 -5.89 -1.24 -9.32
C ASP A 290 -4.85 -2.29 -8.92
N VAL A 291 -4.10 -2.04 -7.84
CA VAL A 291 -3.17 -3.03 -7.26
C VAL A 291 -3.92 -4.27 -6.81
N PHE A 292 -5.11 -4.11 -6.23
CA PHE A 292 -6.01 -5.22 -5.94
C PHE A 292 -6.80 -5.60 -7.20
N LEU A 293 -6.39 -6.69 -7.82
CA LEU A 293 -6.93 -7.12 -9.11
C LEU A 293 -8.43 -7.44 -9.07
N SER A 294 -8.98 -7.79 -7.91
CA SER A 294 -10.42 -7.95 -7.71
C SER A 294 -11.23 -6.66 -7.97
N ARG A 295 -10.58 -5.50 -8.02
CA ARG A 295 -11.20 -4.22 -8.38
C ARG A 295 -11.27 -3.99 -9.89
N SER A 296 -10.30 -4.54 -10.63
CA SER A 296 -10.17 -4.38 -12.09
C SER A 296 -10.66 -5.60 -12.88
N PHE A 297 -10.62 -6.80 -12.28
CA PHE A 297 -11.06 -8.05 -12.90
C PHE A 297 -12.21 -8.67 -12.14
N ILE A 298 -13.26 -9.06 -12.85
CA ILE A 298 -14.48 -9.64 -12.27
C ILE A 298 -14.75 -11.09 -12.68
N SER A 299 -13.78 -11.71 -13.32
CA SER A 299 -13.87 -13.11 -13.75
C SER A 299 -14.20 -14.12 -12.64
N TRP A 300 -14.16 -13.71 -11.39
CA TRP A 300 -14.57 -14.51 -10.23
C TRP A 300 -16.07 -14.40 -9.89
N LEU A 301 -16.80 -13.45 -10.49
CA LEU A 301 -18.26 -13.37 -10.37
C LEU A 301 -18.92 -14.40 -11.30
N PRO A 302 -20.17 -14.82 -11.00
CA PRO A 302 -20.95 -15.61 -11.93
C PRO A 302 -21.02 -14.97 -13.32
N GLU A 303 -20.95 -15.81 -14.37
CA GLU A 303 -20.86 -15.36 -15.77
C GLU A 303 -22.00 -14.42 -16.18
N ASP A 304 -23.21 -14.73 -15.73
CA ASP A 304 -24.39 -13.89 -16.00
C ASP A 304 -24.30 -12.48 -15.37
N ILE A 305 -23.70 -12.36 -14.19
CA ILE A 305 -23.46 -11.06 -13.54
C ILE A 305 -22.37 -10.30 -14.29
N HIS A 306 -21.30 -10.99 -14.65
CA HIS A 306 -20.23 -10.45 -15.45
C HIS A 306 -20.74 -9.86 -16.77
N ASP A 307 -21.54 -10.61 -17.53
CA ASP A 307 -22.06 -10.18 -18.81
C ASP A 307 -23.04 -9.00 -18.65
N ASN A 308 -23.87 -9.01 -17.63
CA ASN A 308 -24.77 -7.90 -17.33
C ASN A 308 -24.01 -6.61 -17.02
N ILE A 309 -22.94 -6.67 -16.22
CA ILE A 309 -22.13 -5.50 -15.90
C ILE A 309 -21.40 -5.00 -17.15
N ALA A 310 -20.83 -5.89 -17.96
CA ALA A 310 -20.17 -5.53 -19.21
C ALA A 310 -21.14 -4.83 -20.18
N GLN A 311 -22.37 -5.34 -20.29
CA GLN A 311 -23.42 -4.72 -21.10
C GLN A 311 -23.84 -3.35 -20.58
N LEU A 312 -24.04 -3.21 -19.24
CA LEU A 312 -24.37 -1.93 -18.61
C LEU A 312 -23.28 -0.89 -18.80
N ALA A 313 -22.03 -1.31 -18.74
CA ALA A 313 -20.87 -0.45 -18.93
C ALA A 313 -20.60 -0.10 -20.41
N ASN A 314 -21.27 -0.77 -21.36
CA ASN A 314 -21.09 -0.55 -22.80
C ASN A 314 -19.61 -0.62 -23.22
N ASP A 315 -18.90 -1.64 -22.71
CA ASP A 315 -17.47 -1.86 -22.90
C ASP A 315 -16.53 -0.75 -22.34
N ASP A 316 -17.09 0.25 -21.65
CA ASP A 316 -16.28 1.24 -20.93
C ASP A 316 -15.73 0.66 -19.62
N TYR A 317 -14.40 0.49 -19.56
CA TYR A 317 -13.73 -0.06 -18.39
C TYR A 317 -13.89 0.82 -17.14
N ILE A 318 -13.98 2.15 -17.29
CA ILE A 318 -14.17 3.07 -16.16
C ILE A 318 -15.57 2.88 -15.56
N ALA A 319 -16.59 2.83 -16.42
CA ALA A 319 -17.95 2.55 -15.99
C ALA A 319 -18.07 1.17 -15.32
N LYS A 320 -17.39 0.16 -15.87
CA LYS A 320 -17.32 -1.19 -15.31
C LYS A 320 -16.73 -1.18 -13.89
N GLU A 321 -15.58 -0.55 -13.68
CA GLU A 321 -14.96 -0.44 -12.36
C GLU A 321 -15.80 0.41 -11.39
N GLN A 322 -16.50 1.43 -11.87
CA GLN A 322 -17.42 2.20 -11.06
C GLN A 322 -18.62 1.36 -10.58
N TYR A 323 -19.16 0.47 -11.42
CA TYR A 323 -20.19 -0.47 -10.99
C TYR A 323 -19.68 -1.43 -9.92
N TYR A 324 -18.41 -1.85 -10.01
CA TYR A 324 -17.80 -2.69 -8.97
C TYR A 324 -17.69 -1.95 -7.65
N ASP A 325 -17.30 -0.69 -7.65
CA ASP A 325 -17.26 0.11 -6.44
C ASP A 325 -18.63 0.21 -5.77
N TYR A 326 -19.72 0.30 -6.55
CA TYR A 326 -21.07 0.25 -6.00
C TYR A 326 -21.44 -1.12 -5.42
N ILE A 327 -21.01 -2.22 -6.06
CA ILE A 327 -21.31 -3.58 -5.61
C ILE A 327 -20.53 -3.93 -4.34
N TYR A 328 -19.24 -3.54 -4.27
CA TYR A 328 -18.35 -3.85 -3.15
C TYR A 328 -18.34 -2.81 -2.05
N ASP A 329 -19.08 -1.71 -2.21
CA ASP A 329 -19.01 -0.59 -1.27
C ASP A 329 -17.56 -0.16 -1.00
N THR A 330 -16.79 0.00 -2.09
CA THR A 330 -15.36 0.27 -2.05
C THR A 330 -15.10 1.60 -1.38
N GLN A 331 -14.23 1.59 -0.36
CA GLN A 331 -13.88 2.78 0.43
C GLN A 331 -12.45 3.27 0.19
N PHE A 332 -11.59 2.46 -0.44
CA PHE A 332 -10.19 2.78 -0.66
C PHE A 332 -9.72 2.17 -1.98
N ARG A 333 -9.00 2.95 -2.78
CA ARG A 333 -8.40 2.50 -4.02
C ARG A 333 -6.90 2.74 -4.04
N MET A 334 -6.21 1.86 -4.78
CA MET A 334 -4.77 1.92 -5.03
C MET A 334 -4.52 1.85 -6.53
N SER A 335 -4.67 2.99 -7.17
CA SER A 335 -4.66 3.10 -8.62
C SER A 335 -3.24 3.19 -9.17
N LEU A 336 -2.99 2.47 -10.25
CA LEU A 336 -1.75 2.54 -11.02
C LEU A 336 -1.93 3.45 -12.24
N LEU A 337 -0.96 4.33 -12.44
CA LEU A 337 -0.92 5.28 -13.54
C LEU A 337 0.38 5.15 -14.34
N THR A 338 0.33 5.51 -15.61
CA THR A 338 1.51 5.70 -16.46
C THR A 338 1.27 6.87 -17.42
N LYS A 339 2.22 7.15 -18.30
CA LYS A 339 2.09 8.22 -19.30
C LYS A 339 1.05 7.86 -20.37
N GLU A 340 0.29 8.84 -20.82
CA GLU A 340 -0.78 8.69 -21.83
C GLU A 340 -0.34 7.97 -23.10
N LYS A 341 0.92 8.14 -23.54
CA LYS A 341 1.48 7.46 -24.72
C LYS A 341 1.37 5.93 -24.67
N HIS A 342 1.18 5.35 -23.49
CA HIS A 342 1.01 3.91 -23.29
C HIS A 342 -0.44 3.44 -23.30
N SER A 343 -1.42 4.34 -23.43
CA SER A 343 -2.85 4.02 -23.37
C SER A 343 -3.26 2.84 -24.27
N LYS A 344 -2.72 2.79 -25.50
CA LYS A 344 -3.01 1.72 -26.47
C LYS A 344 -2.34 0.38 -26.15
N LYS A 345 -1.37 0.34 -25.23
CA LYS A 345 -0.67 -0.89 -24.83
C LYS A 345 -1.34 -1.57 -23.64
N ILE A 346 -2.17 -0.85 -22.90
CA ILE A 346 -2.80 -1.36 -21.69
C ILE A 346 -3.88 -2.35 -22.08
N VAL A 347 -3.72 -3.58 -21.62
CA VAL A 347 -4.65 -4.69 -21.85
C VAL A 347 -5.41 -4.95 -20.55
N ARG A 348 -6.71 -4.65 -20.53
CA ARG A 348 -7.62 -4.90 -19.39
C ARG A 348 -8.52 -6.10 -19.67
N ASN A 349 -7.98 -7.09 -20.34
CA ASN A 349 -8.70 -8.29 -20.68
C ASN A 349 -8.45 -9.37 -19.62
N GLU A 350 -9.49 -10.01 -19.14
CA GLU A 350 -9.44 -11.14 -18.20
C GLU A 350 -8.73 -12.37 -18.81
N ARG A 351 -8.59 -12.44 -20.13
CA ARG A 351 -7.76 -13.43 -20.82
C ARG A 351 -6.33 -12.89 -20.92
N VAL A 352 -5.65 -12.86 -19.79
CA VAL A 352 -4.23 -12.50 -19.75
C VAL A 352 -3.43 -13.46 -20.62
N SER A 353 -2.48 -12.91 -21.40
CA SER A 353 -1.58 -13.72 -22.22
C SER A 353 -0.86 -14.77 -21.36
N ILE A 354 -0.90 -16.01 -21.80
CA ILE A 354 -0.14 -17.14 -21.23
C ILE A 354 1.34 -16.75 -21.02
N ASP A 355 1.90 -16.01 -21.99
CA ASP A 355 3.30 -15.58 -21.97
C ASP A 355 3.62 -14.63 -20.78
N VAL A 356 2.65 -13.85 -20.31
CA VAL A 356 2.85 -12.97 -19.14
C VAL A 356 2.86 -13.80 -17.87
N LEU A 357 1.86 -14.64 -17.64
CA LEU A 357 1.75 -15.45 -16.43
C LEU A 357 2.91 -16.45 -16.29
N SER A 358 3.44 -16.99 -17.40
CA SER A 358 4.58 -17.91 -17.38
C SER A 358 5.90 -17.26 -16.96
N LYS A 359 6.01 -15.93 -17.04
CA LYS A 359 7.22 -15.17 -16.69
C LYS A 359 7.20 -14.60 -15.27
N LEU A 360 6.07 -14.73 -14.56
CA LEU A 360 5.90 -14.17 -13.23
C LEU A 360 6.21 -15.20 -12.15
N TYR A 361 6.44 -14.71 -10.95
CA TYR A 361 6.75 -15.48 -9.75
C TYR A 361 5.60 -15.35 -8.76
N TYR A 362 5.34 -16.43 -8.04
CA TYR A 362 4.17 -16.55 -7.17
C TYR A 362 4.54 -16.97 -5.76
N CYS A 363 3.75 -16.51 -4.78
CA CYS A 363 3.88 -16.94 -3.40
C CYS A 363 2.50 -17.02 -2.75
N SER A 364 2.25 -18.03 -1.94
CA SER A 364 0.99 -18.16 -1.21
C SER A 364 0.85 -17.07 -0.15
N VAL A 365 -0.33 -16.45 -0.07
CA VAL A 365 -0.68 -15.49 0.99
C VAL A 365 -1.18 -16.22 2.24
N VAL A 366 -1.86 -17.35 2.04
CA VAL A 366 -2.55 -18.11 3.10
C VAL A 366 -2.19 -19.58 3.00
N ASN A 367 -1.80 -20.17 4.13
CA ASN A 367 -1.68 -21.63 4.23
C ASN A 367 -3.09 -22.22 4.41
N THR A 368 -3.80 -22.39 3.29
CA THR A 368 -5.14 -23.01 3.28
C THR A 368 -4.98 -24.46 2.87
N GLY A 369 -5.11 -25.38 3.81
CA GLY A 369 -5.09 -26.81 3.52
C GLY A 369 -6.00 -27.20 2.34
N ILE A 370 -5.70 -28.31 1.67
CA ILE A 370 -6.52 -28.83 0.57
C ILE A 370 -7.84 -29.34 1.15
N PRO A 371 -9.02 -28.84 0.69
CA PRO A 371 -10.30 -29.38 1.13
C PRO A 371 -10.40 -30.88 0.82
N SER A 372 -10.92 -31.67 1.77
CA SER A 372 -11.01 -33.12 1.66
C SER A 372 -11.89 -33.62 0.49
N ASN A 373 -12.77 -32.77 -0.03
CA ASN A 373 -13.65 -33.06 -1.16
C ASN A 373 -13.13 -32.58 -2.52
N MET A 374 -11.89 -32.07 -2.58
CA MET A 374 -11.30 -31.55 -3.82
C MET A 374 -10.86 -32.71 -4.73
N THR A 375 -11.35 -32.75 -5.96
CA THR A 375 -11.08 -33.81 -6.94
C THR A 375 -10.31 -33.32 -8.18
N ASP A 376 -10.19 -32.01 -8.37
CA ASP A 376 -9.47 -31.42 -9.51
C ASP A 376 -7.95 -31.54 -9.32
N SER A 377 -7.33 -32.44 -10.11
CA SER A 377 -5.89 -32.74 -10.01
C SER A 377 -4.99 -31.53 -10.23
N ILE A 378 -5.35 -30.59 -11.12
CA ILE A 378 -4.59 -29.38 -11.39
C ILE A 378 -4.67 -28.45 -10.18
N HIS A 379 -5.86 -28.26 -9.63
CA HIS A 379 -6.03 -27.41 -8.47
C HIS A 379 -5.30 -27.98 -7.23
N ILE A 380 -5.39 -29.31 -7.03
CA ILE A 380 -4.65 -30.00 -5.96
C ILE A 380 -3.14 -29.76 -6.11
N ALA A 381 -2.60 -29.94 -7.32
CA ALA A 381 -1.18 -29.74 -7.57
C ALA A 381 -0.72 -28.31 -7.33
N ILE A 382 -1.50 -27.31 -7.75
CA ILE A 382 -1.21 -25.89 -7.48
C ILE A 382 -1.18 -25.64 -5.96
N LYS A 383 -2.17 -26.13 -5.21
CA LYS A 383 -2.20 -25.97 -3.75
C LYS A 383 -1.03 -26.65 -3.06
N GLU A 384 -0.63 -27.82 -3.49
CA GLU A 384 0.55 -28.53 -2.94
C GLU A 384 1.86 -27.75 -3.18
N VAL A 385 1.97 -27.05 -4.33
CA VAL A 385 3.10 -26.17 -4.60
C VAL A 385 3.02 -24.92 -3.70
N MET A 386 1.84 -24.31 -3.55
CA MET A 386 1.60 -23.17 -2.67
C MET A 386 1.93 -23.48 -1.20
N ASP A 387 1.56 -24.66 -0.72
CA ASP A 387 1.74 -25.06 0.69
C ASP A 387 3.22 -25.28 1.08
N ARG A 388 4.14 -25.29 0.11
CA ARG A 388 5.58 -25.26 0.39
C ARG A 388 6.04 -23.94 1.02
N GLY A 389 5.25 -22.86 0.82
CA GLY A 389 5.54 -21.52 1.36
C GLY A 389 6.72 -20.80 0.70
N ASP A 390 7.27 -21.35 -0.37
CA ASP A 390 8.34 -20.76 -1.17
C ASP A 390 7.78 -20.03 -2.40
N ILE A 391 8.65 -19.25 -3.05
CA ILE A 391 8.35 -18.66 -4.36
C ILE A 391 8.38 -19.77 -5.41
N PHE A 392 7.44 -19.76 -6.32
CA PHE A 392 7.32 -20.73 -7.40
C PHE A 392 6.91 -20.08 -8.72
N THR A 393 7.12 -20.80 -9.80
CA THR A 393 6.76 -20.44 -11.18
C THR A 393 5.69 -21.39 -11.72
N VAL A 394 5.15 -21.09 -12.89
CA VAL A 394 4.29 -22.03 -13.63
C VAL A 394 5.03 -23.33 -13.93
N GLN A 395 6.34 -23.25 -14.23
CA GLN A 395 7.14 -24.46 -14.50
C GLN A 395 7.21 -25.38 -13.28
N ASP A 396 7.31 -24.83 -12.07
CA ASP A 396 7.31 -25.65 -10.84
C ASP A 396 6.00 -26.41 -10.65
N ILE A 397 4.87 -25.83 -11.06
CA ILE A 397 3.57 -26.51 -11.06
C ILE A 397 3.57 -27.66 -12.09
N VAL A 398 4.01 -27.38 -13.31
CA VAL A 398 4.10 -28.37 -14.39
C VAL A 398 4.97 -29.57 -13.97
N ASP A 399 6.16 -29.28 -13.43
CA ASP A 399 7.09 -30.29 -12.95
C ASP A 399 6.51 -31.12 -11.78
N HIS A 400 5.75 -30.44 -10.91
CA HIS A 400 5.08 -31.12 -9.81
C HIS A 400 3.98 -32.09 -10.30
N ILE A 401 3.17 -31.66 -11.27
CA ILE A 401 2.13 -32.51 -11.89
C ILE A 401 2.78 -33.73 -12.56
N HIS A 402 3.83 -33.54 -13.37
CA HIS A 402 4.51 -34.63 -14.05
C HIS A 402 5.17 -35.65 -13.10
N ARG A 403 5.69 -35.17 -11.95
CA ARG A 403 6.21 -36.08 -10.92
C ARG A 403 5.13 -36.95 -10.27
N LYS A 404 3.95 -36.38 -10.05
CA LYS A 404 2.84 -37.07 -9.40
C LYS A 404 2.05 -37.98 -10.35
N LEU A 405 1.90 -37.53 -11.58
CA LEU A 405 1.10 -38.18 -12.62
C LEU A 405 1.93 -38.33 -13.90
N PRO A 406 2.89 -39.28 -13.95
CA PRO A 406 3.71 -39.49 -15.12
C PRO A 406 2.85 -39.79 -16.35
N GLY A 407 3.08 -39.06 -17.45
CA GLY A 407 2.34 -39.21 -18.70
C GLY A 407 1.00 -38.46 -18.76
N TYR A 408 0.63 -37.71 -17.72
CA TYR A 408 -0.56 -36.86 -17.76
C TYR A 408 -0.34 -35.67 -18.72
N THR A 409 -1.30 -35.47 -19.63
CA THR A 409 -1.29 -34.30 -20.52
C THR A 409 -1.90 -33.11 -19.80
N ILE A 410 -1.10 -32.09 -19.54
CA ILE A 410 -1.53 -30.91 -18.80
C ILE A 410 -2.29 -29.95 -19.73
N GLU A 411 -3.51 -29.63 -19.37
CA GLU A 411 -4.30 -28.58 -20.00
C GLU A 411 -3.85 -27.22 -19.44
N MET A 412 -2.88 -26.56 -20.10
CA MET A 412 -2.26 -25.33 -19.62
C MET A 412 -3.25 -24.20 -19.39
N ASP A 413 -4.29 -24.08 -20.21
CA ASP A 413 -5.35 -23.07 -20.03
C ASP A 413 -6.04 -23.20 -18.66
N ARG A 414 -6.20 -24.41 -18.14
CA ARG A 414 -6.75 -24.63 -16.80
C ARG A 414 -5.77 -24.19 -15.69
N VAL A 415 -4.47 -24.41 -15.90
CA VAL A 415 -3.44 -23.94 -14.96
C VAL A 415 -3.48 -22.42 -14.88
N TYR A 416 -3.46 -21.73 -16.01
CA TYR A 416 -3.48 -20.26 -16.07
C TYR A 416 -4.78 -19.67 -15.53
N SER A 417 -5.92 -20.22 -15.89
CA SER A 417 -7.22 -19.77 -15.37
C SER A 417 -7.30 -19.92 -13.85
N ARG A 418 -6.76 -21.00 -13.30
CA ARG A 418 -6.75 -21.23 -11.86
C ARG A 418 -5.78 -20.28 -11.14
N LEU A 419 -4.59 -20.06 -11.71
CA LEU A 419 -3.65 -19.09 -11.16
C LEU A 419 -4.24 -17.67 -11.15
N LEU A 420 -4.81 -17.24 -12.27
CA LEU A 420 -5.44 -15.92 -12.36
C LEU A 420 -6.57 -15.76 -11.33
N TYR A 421 -7.41 -16.77 -11.19
CA TYR A 421 -8.44 -16.76 -10.15
C TYR A 421 -7.85 -16.57 -8.75
N LEU A 422 -6.81 -17.34 -8.38
CA LEU A 422 -6.17 -17.25 -7.06
C LEU A 422 -5.52 -15.88 -6.82
N ILE A 423 -4.98 -15.27 -7.86
CA ILE A 423 -4.41 -13.90 -7.78
C ILE A 423 -5.53 -12.86 -7.58
N ILE A 424 -6.64 -12.99 -8.32
CA ILE A 424 -7.76 -12.03 -8.24
C ILE A 424 -8.44 -12.08 -6.86
N VAL A 425 -8.55 -13.25 -6.24
CA VAL A 425 -9.14 -13.42 -4.91
C VAL A 425 -8.13 -13.24 -3.76
N ASP A 426 -6.97 -12.68 -4.04
CA ASP A 426 -5.90 -12.38 -3.07
C ASP A 426 -5.39 -13.59 -2.25
N ASN A 427 -5.50 -14.80 -2.80
CA ASN A 427 -4.93 -16.01 -2.19
C ASN A 427 -3.49 -16.28 -2.64
N LEU A 428 -3.06 -15.61 -3.70
CA LEU A 428 -1.76 -15.76 -4.31
C LEU A 428 -1.16 -14.41 -4.66
N ASP A 429 0.01 -14.11 -4.12
CA ASP A 429 0.80 -12.96 -4.53
C ASP A 429 1.53 -13.24 -5.84
N MET A 430 1.75 -12.20 -6.61
CA MET A 430 2.40 -12.23 -7.91
C MET A 430 3.51 -11.18 -7.97
N TYR A 431 4.70 -11.58 -8.39
CA TYR A 431 5.89 -10.77 -8.43
C TYR A 431 6.57 -10.78 -9.81
N ALA A 432 7.19 -9.67 -10.19
CA ALA A 432 7.91 -9.53 -11.47
C ALA A 432 9.29 -10.21 -11.45
N GLU A 433 9.96 -10.18 -10.30
CA GLU A 433 11.32 -10.71 -10.13
C GLU A 433 11.38 -11.61 -8.89
N PRO A 434 12.15 -12.72 -8.92
CA PRO A 434 12.32 -13.56 -7.76
C PRO A 434 13.29 -12.87 -6.77
N TYR A 435 13.08 -13.14 -5.48
CA TYR A 435 14.09 -12.87 -4.47
C TYR A 435 14.54 -14.21 -3.88
N GLU A 436 15.84 -14.48 -3.93
CA GLU A 436 16.38 -15.76 -3.49
C GLU A 436 16.24 -15.91 -1.97
N ARG A 437 15.64 -17.01 -1.53
CA ARG A 437 15.50 -17.40 -0.12
C ARG A 437 16.50 -18.52 0.19
N VAL A 438 17.74 -18.13 0.44
CA VAL A 438 18.82 -19.07 0.75
C VAL A 438 18.53 -19.77 2.09
N ALA A 439 18.68 -21.10 2.12
CA ALA A 439 18.63 -21.86 3.36
C ALA A 439 19.96 -21.78 4.11
N PHE A 440 19.92 -21.91 5.44
CA PHE A 440 21.14 -21.96 6.24
C PHE A 440 21.90 -23.28 5.98
N GLU A 441 23.16 -23.14 5.63
CA GLU A 441 24.14 -24.24 5.50
C GLU A 441 25.41 -23.84 6.26
N ASP A 442 25.92 -24.78 7.08
CA ASP A 442 27.12 -24.59 7.90
C ASP A 442 28.29 -24.14 7.05
N ASN A 443 28.92 -23.02 7.43
CA ASN A 443 30.09 -22.40 6.77
C ASN A 443 29.90 -22.01 5.29
N LYS A 444 28.68 -22.00 4.75
CA LYS A 444 28.43 -21.66 3.34
C LYS A 444 27.61 -20.40 3.12
N VAL A 445 27.09 -19.84 4.20
CA VAL A 445 26.20 -18.66 4.14
C VAL A 445 26.59 -17.65 5.22
N TYR A 446 26.27 -16.39 4.96
CA TYR A 446 26.47 -15.28 5.87
C TYR A 446 25.33 -14.27 5.76
N ILE A 447 25.22 -13.33 6.71
CA ILE A 447 24.29 -12.21 6.67
C ILE A 447 25.09 -10.92 6.41
N PRO A 448 24.86 -10.21 5.27
CA PRO A 448 25.52 -8.94 5.01
C PRO A 448 25.31 -7.92 6.13
N GLN A 449 26.34 -7.15 6.46
CA GLN A 449 26.35 -6.20 7.59
C GLN A 449 25.16 -5.23 7.54
N ARG A 450 24.72 -4.79 6.35
CA ARG A 450 23.57 -3.87 6.21
C ARG A 450 22.28 -4.37 6.87
N PHE A 451 22.02 -5.70 6.88
CA PHE A 451 20.86 -6.28 7.57
C PHE A 451 21.02 -6.24 9.08
N ILE A 452 22.25 -6.45 9.57
CA ILE A 452 22.55 -6.34 11.01
C ILE A 452 22.37 -4.90 11.48
N ASP A 453 22.91 -3.92 10.75
CA ASP A 453 22.82 -2.49 11.08
C ASP A 453 21.36 -2.01 11.06
N PHE A 454 20.57 -2.48 10.08
CA PHE A 454 19.15 -2.20 10.00
C PHE A 454 18.40 -2.73 11.23
N ILE A 455 18.55 -4.01 11.56
CA ILE A 455 17.85 -4.61 12.72
C ILE A 455 18.37 -4.02 14.04
N SER A 456 19.69 -3.75 14.18
CA SER A 456 20.24 -3.08 15.38
C SER A 456 19.63 -1.69 15.58
N THR A 457 19.46 -0.93 14.50
CA THR A 457 18.83 0.40 14.58
C THR A 457 17.37 0.31 15.03
N ILE A 458 16.64 -0.69 14.55
CA ILE A 458 15.24 -0.90 14.94
C ILE A 458 15.13 -1.33 16.40
N VAL A 459 15.95 -2.30 16.83
CA VAL A 459 15.81 -2.97 18.15
C VAL A 459 16.56 -2.21 19.26
N GLU A 460 17.83 -1.81 19.01
CA GLU A 460 18.70 -1.22 20.04
C GLU A 460 18.59 0.32 20.11
N LYS A 461 18.23 0.99 19.00
CA LYS A 461 18.14 2.46 18.94
C LYS A 461 16.70 2.98 18.89
N GLU A 462 15.75 2.15 19.33
CA GLU A 462 14.33 2.51 19.39
C GLU A 462 13.74 2.95 18.03
N GLY A 463 14.35 2.52 16.92
CA GLY A 463 13.84 2.80 15.58
C GLY A 463 12.42 2.28 15.35
N SER A 464 12.01 1.22 16.08
CA SER A 464 10.65 0.68 16.08
C SER A 464 9.57 1.66 16.57
N SER A 465 9.97 2.74 17.26
CA SER A 465 9.05 3.83 17.64
C SER A 465 8.66 4.71 16.44
N TYR A 466 9.38 4.64 15.33
CA TYR A 466 9.23 5.53 14.18
C TYR A 466 8.92 4.78 12.88
N ILE A 467 9.55 3.61 12.68
CA ILE A 467 9.42 2.85 11.43
C ILE A 467 9.13 1.37 11.69
N GLY A 468 8.33 0.76 10.82
CA GLY A 468 8.14 -0.68 10.75
C GLY A 468 9.21 -1.38 9.90
N ILE A 469 9.33 -2.69 10.07
CA ILE A 469 10.22 -3.54 9.27
C ILE A 469 9.42 -4.17 8.14
N GLY A 470 9.88 -4.03 6.91
CA GLY A 470 9.37 -4.75 5.75
C GLY A 470 10.29 -5.90 5.33
N ASP A 471 9.71 -6.95 4.76
CA ASP A 471 10.48 -7.96 4.03
C ASP A 471 10.81 -7.49 2.60
N MET A 472 11.41 -8.38 1.77
CA MET A 472 11.75 -8.09 0.38
C MET A 472 10.55 -7.69 -0.52
N TYR A 473 9.35 -7.95 -0.08
CA TYR A 473 8.10 -7.56 -0.75
C TYR A 473 7.37 -6.44 -0.01
N ASN A 474 8.09 -5.74 0.85
CA ASN A 474 7.58 -4.62 1.66
C ASN A 474 6.38 -4.97 2.56
N LYS A 475 6.27 -6.25 2.96
CA LYS A 475 5.25 -6.69 3.91
C LYS A 475 5.76 -6.52 5.33
N VAL A 476 4.93 -5.93 6.20
CA VAL A 476 5.25 -5.71 7.61
C VAL A 476 5.65 -7.01 8.30
N GLN A 477 6.77 -6.96 8.99
CA GLN A 477 7.26 -8.04 9.84
C GLN A 477 7.11 -7.66 11.31
N GLN A 478 6.64 -8.61 12.09
CA GLN A 478 6.49 -8.49 13.55
C GLN A 478 7.42 -9.47 14.25
N ASP A 479 7.52 -9.35 15.59
CA ASP A 479 8.29 -10.26 16.44
C ASP A 479 9.80 -10.31 16.17
N ILE A 480 10.38 -9.17 15.77
CA ILE A 480 11.83 -9.00 15.67
C ILE A 480 12.30 -8.33 16.97
N ASP A 481 13.01 -9.08 17.78
CA ASP A 481 13.41 -8.73 19.12
C ASP A 481 14.95 -8.83 19.35
N ASN A 482 15.36 -8.57 20.56
CA ASN A 482 16.78 -8.70 20.95
C ASN A 482 17.34 -10.10 20.74
N GLY A 483 16.55 -11.15 20.92
CA GLY A 483 16.97 -12.53 20.68
C GLY A 483 17.24 -12.80 19.20
N PHE A 484 16.35 -12.31 18.32
CA PHE A 484 16.58 -12.35 16.88
C PHE A 484 17.89 -11.63 16.49
N LEU A 485 18.05 -10.39 16.99
CA LEU A 485 19.26 -9.61 16.73
C LEU A 485 20.52 -10.31 17.25
N PHE A 486 20.47 -10.90 18.45
CA PHE A 486 21.59 -11.63 19.03
C PHE A 486 22.05 -12.77 18.11
N VAL A 487 21.10 -13.56 17.59
CA VAL A 487 21.42 -14.68 16.67
C VAL A 487 22.01 -14.20 15.37
N ILE A 488 21.39 -13.19 14.70
CA ILE A 488 21.88 -12.73 13.40
C ILE A 488 23.28 -12.09 13.48
N LYS A 489 23.65 -11.48 14.60
CA LYS A 489 25.01 -10.96 14.86
C LYS A 489 26.08 -12.05 14.82
N GLN A 490 25.73 -13.31 15.10
CA GLN A 490 26.66 -14.44 15.01
C GLN A 490 26.90 -14.94 13.59
N MET A 491 26.16 -14.39 12.60
CA MET A 491 26.13 -14.87 11.22
C MET A 491 26.69 -13.87 10.20
N VAL A 492 27.36 -12.83 10.66
CA VAL A 492 28.04 -11.85 9.78
C VAL A 492 29.13 -12.54 8.95
N GLU A 493 29.84 -13.49 9.58
CA GLU A 493 30.80 -14.38 8.95
C GLU A 493 30.22 -15.80 8.89
N PRO A 494 30.67 -16.62 7.94
CA PRO A 494 30.26 -18.02 7.86
C PRO A 494 30.51 -18.78 9.16
N THR A 495 29.51 -19.49 9.62
CA THR A 495 29.52 -20.17 10.93
C THR A 495 28.71 -21.47 10.89
N THR A 496 28.72 -22.21 12.00
CA THR A 496 27.97 -23.48 12.13
C THR A 496 26.84 -23.35 13.16
N ARG A 497 25.77 -24.17 13.01
CA ARG A 497 24.71 -24.28 14.02
C ARG A 497 25.25 -24.58 15.41
N GLU A 498 26.22 -25.48 15.51
CA GLU A 498 26.83 -25.87 16.78
C GLU A 498 27.49 -24.68 17.50
N LYS A 499 28.23 -23.84 16.77
CA LYS A 499 28.84 -22.63 17.32
C LYS A 499 27.79 -21.62 17.78
N ILE A 500 26.74 -21.38 16.96
CA ILE A 500 25.67 -20.45 17.33
C ILE A 500 24.98 -20.95 18.61
N LEU A 501 24.63 -22.24 18.69
CA LEU A 501 23.99 -22.83 19.86
C LEU A 501 24.86 -22.72 21.13
N ALA A 502 26.17 -23.00 21.03
CA ALA A 502 27.07 -22.86 22.17
C ALA A 502 27.09 -21.41 22.71
N ILE A 503 27.14 -20.42 21.81
CA ILE A 503 27.08 -19.01 22.21
C ILE A 503 25.71 -18.65 22.81
N MET A 504 24.62 -19.19 22.27
CA MET A 504 23.27 -18.97 22.82
C MET A 504 23.13 -19.57 24.22
N ASP A 505 23.61 -20.80 24.44
CA ASP A 505 23.49 -21.50 25.72
C ASP A 505 24.22 -20.76 26.86
N ASP A 506 25.32 -20.06 26.52
CA ASP A 506 26.08 -19.26 27.48
C ASP A 506 25.48 -17.87 27.76
N ASN A 507 24.65 -17.32 26.85
CA ASN A 507 24.32 -15.89 26.87
C ASN A 507 22.82 -15.58 26.91
N ILE A 508 21.93 -16.47 26.45
CA ILE A 508 20.49 -16.16 26.35
C ILE A 508 19.61 -17.29 26.91
N THR A 509 18.51 -16.86 27.52
CA THR A 509 17.39 -17.74 27.89
C THR A 509 16.11 -17.16 27.32
N VAL A 510 15.43 -17.94 26.49
CA VAL A 510 14.19 -17.51 25.83
C VAL A 510 13.00 -17.93 26.67
N GLN A 511 12.25 -16.95 27.19
CA GLN A 511 11.00 -17.18 27.91
C GLN A 511 9.81 -16.78 27.05
N ARG A 512 8.74 -17.56 27.10
CA ARG A 512 7.45 -17.28 26.46
C ARG A 512 6.31 -17.51 27.45
N HIS A 513 5.19 -16.84 27.17
CA HIS A 513 3.96 -17.01 27.94
C HIS A 513 2.94 -17.82 27.12
N THR A 514 2.20 -18.70 27.77
CA THR A 514 1.03 -19.33 27.17
C THR A 514 -0.14 -18.33 27.14
N ARG A 515 -1.22 -18.68 26.43
CA ARG A 515 -2.46 -17.87 26.45
C ARG A 515 -3.03 -17.67 27.86
N ASP A 516 -2.72 -18.58 28.80
CA ASP A 516 -3.13 -18.53 30.18
C ASP A 516 -2.09 -17.88 31.12
N ASN A 517 -1.15 -17.11 30.54
CA ASN A 517 -0.03 -16.42 31.23
C ASN A 517 0.89 -17.37 32.05
N ILE A 518 1.10 -18.59 31.59
CA ILE A 518 2.06 -19.52 32.19
C ILE A 518 3.40 -19.35 31.46
N ASP A 519 4.46 -19.03 32.20
CA ASP A 519 5.81 -18.88 31.68
C ASP A 519 6.43 -20.25 31.40
N PHE A 520 7.12 -20.35 30.28
CA PHE A 520 7.94 -21.52 29.96
C PHE A 520 9.21 -21.12 29.22
N ILE A 521 10.27 -21.91 29.37
CA ILE A 521 11.55 -21.73 28.72
C ILE A 521 11.52 -22.49 27.39
N VAL A 522 11.83 -21.78 26.32
CA VAL A 522 12.04 -22.40 24.98
C VAL A 522 13.48 -22.88 24.88
N PRO A 523 13.74 -24.16 24.57
CA PRO A 523 15.10 -24.64 24.34
C PRO A 523 15.78 -23.86 23.21
N ASN A 524 17.03 -23.42 23.41
CA ASN A 524 17.77 -22.63 22.41
C ASN A 524 17.84 -23.30 21.04
N LYS A 525 17.93 -24.63 21.00
CA LYS A 525 17.88 -25.38 19.74
C LYS A 525 16.57 -25.16 18.95
N VAL A 526 15.44 -25.13 19.66
CA VAL A 526 14.12 -24.89 19.03
C VAL A 526 14.03 -23.44 18.55
N TYR A 527 14.42 -22.50 19.42
CA TYR A 527 14.44 -21.09 19.09
C TYR A 527 15.35 -20.76 17.89
N LEU A 528 16.56 -21.36 17.83
CA LEU A 528 17.46 -21.18 16.70
C LEU A 528 16.82 -21.63 15.38
N GLU A 529 16.17 -22.80 15.33
CA GLU A 529 15.52 -23.25 14.09
C GLU A 529 14.37 -22.31 13.67
N GLU A 530 13.62 -21.77 14.60
CA GLU A 530 12.60 -20.73 14.31
C GLU A 530 13.24 -19.48 13.70
N ILE A 531 14.36 -19.01 14.28
CA ILE A 531 15.10 -17.85 13.76
C ILE A 531 15.66 -18.13 12.37
N LEU A 532 16.28 -19.29 12.14
CA LEU A 532 16.85 -19.66 10.84
C LEU A 532 15.76 -19.71 9.74
N GLN A 533 14.59 -20.24 10.06
CA GLN A 533 13.44 -20.22 9.13
C GLN A 533 12.97 -18.79 8.84
N ARG A 534 12.96 -17.92 9.86
CA ARG A 534 12.58 -16.52 9.70
C ARG A 534 13.59 -15.76 8.85
N ILE A 535 14.90 -15.92 9.12
CA ILE A 535 16.00 -15.33 8.35
C ILE A 535 15.91 -15.74 6.88
N ARG A 536 15.65 -17.04 6.61
CA ARG A 536 15.41 -17.54 5.25
C ARG A 536 14.23 -16.85 4.58
N ARG A 537 13.09 -16.74 5.27
CA ARG A 537 11.89 -16.06 4.74
C ARG A 537 12.14 -14.57 4.45
N LEU A 538 12.93 -13.92 5.30
CA LEU A 538 13.34 -12.53 5.12
C LEU A 538 14.40 -12.36 4.04
N GLY A 539 15.03 -13.43 3.55
CA GLY A 539 16.07 -13.37 2.51
C GLY A 539 17.36 -12.70 2.99
N PHE A 540 17.70 -12.82 4.28
CA PHE A 540 18.91 -12.23 4.84
C PHE A 540 20.18 -13.02 4.53
N LEU A 541 20.04 -14.33 4.24
CA LEU A 541 21.18 -15.20 3.97
C LEU A 541 21.71 -15.03 2.55
N HIS A 542 23.01 -14.86 2.42
CA HIS A 542 23.74 -14.82 1.17
C HIS A 542 24.71 -15.99 1.10
N LYS A 543 24.90 -16.57 -0.08
CA LYS A 543 25.91 -17.59 -0.32
C LYS A 543 27.28 -16.93 -0.40
N ILE A 544 28.31 -17.65 0.05
CA ILE A 544 29.67 -17.29 -0.26
C ILE A 544 29.88 -17.52 -1.76
N GLU A 545 30.35 -16.52 -2.47
CA GLU A 545 30.76 -16.69 -3.87
C GLU A 545 32.06 -17.54 -3.88
N ASP A 546 32.05 -18.63 -4.66
CA ASP A 546 33.19 -19.53 -4.82
C ASP A 546 34.41 -18.83 -5.49
#